data_10783402f773ee15d7c6d6f09481b87a
#
_entry.id   10783402f773ee15d7c6d6f09481b87a
#
_cell.length_a   1.000
_cell.length_b   1.000
_cell.length_c   1.000
_cell.angle_alpha   90.00
_cell.angle_beta   90.00
_cell.angle_gamma   90.00
#
_symmetry.space_group_name_H-M   'P 1'
#
loop_
_entity.id
_entity.type
_entity.pdbx_description
1 polymer ?
#
loop_
_entity_poly.entity_id
_entity_poly.type
_entity_poly.pdbx_seq_one_letter_code
_entity_poly.pdbx_strand_id
1 'polypeptide(L)' 'MDQLQKDRERANIELSRKHVLNDLETATNPNHKKTLEAALAHLDQQLQKLD' A
#
# COMPACT_ATOMS: atom_id res chain seq x y z
N MET A 1 15.15 -3.53 -18.92
CA MET A 1 14.74 -4.73 -18.20
C MET A 1 14.31 -4.41 -16.77
N ASP A 2 15.10 -3.61 -16.07
CA ASP A 2 14.72 -3.21 -14.72
C ASP A 2 13.45 -2.39 -14.70
N GLN A 3 13.19 -1.63 -15.78
CA GLN A 3 12.02 -0.77 -15.84
C GLN A 3 10.71 -1.56 -15.81
N LEU A 4 10.65 -2.67 -16.53
CA LEU A 4 9.45 -3.51 -16.56
C LEU A 4 9.19 -4.11 -15.17
N GLN A 5 10.23 -4.57 -14.49
CA GLN A 5 10.09 -5.14 -13.16
C GLN A 5 9.64 -4.08 -12.16
N LYS A 6 10.20 -2.88 -12.22
CA LYS A 6 9.79 -1.76 -11.36
C LYS A 6 8.34 -1.39 -11.59
N ASP A 7 7.90 -1.39 -12.85
CA ASP A 7 6.53 -1.06 -13.17
C ASP A 7 5.56 -2.08 -12.57
N ARG A 8 5.92 -3.37 -12.62
CA ARG A 8 5.11 -4.42 -12.02
C ARG A 8 5.05 -4.28 -10.50
N GLU A 9 6.18 -4.01 -9.87
CA GLU A 9 6.23 -3.82 -8.43
C GLU A 9 5.39 -2.62 -8.01
N ARG A 10 5.51 -1.52 -8.76
CA ARG A 10 4.70 -0.33 -8.48
C ARG A 10 3.21 -0.65 -8.58
N ALA A 11 2.80 -1.33 -9.63
CA ALA A 11 1.40 -1.69 -9.84
C ALA A 11 0.87 -2.56 -8.70
N ASN A 12 1.68 -3.53 -8.25
CA ASN A 12 1.31 -4.40 -7.14
C ASN A 12 1.17 -3.61 -5.84
N ILE A 13 2.10 -2.70 -5.57
CA ILE A 13 2.05 -1.88 -4.36
C ILE A 13 0.84 -0.95 -4.41
N GLU A 14 0.57 -0.34 -5.55
CA GLU A 14 -0.57 0.54 -5.70
C GLU A 14 -1.88 -0.21 -5.51
N LEU A 15 -1.97 -1.44 -6.00
CA LEU A 15 -3.15 -2.26 -5.80
C LEU A 15 -3.34 -2.61 -4.33
N SER A 16 -2.25 -2.99 -3.66
CA SER A 16 -2.29 -3.27 -2.22
C SER A 16 -2.73 -2.04 -1.43
N ARG A 17 -2.21 -0.87 -1.82
CA ARG A 17 -2.57 0.40 -1.20
C ARG A 17 -4.07 0.67 -1.34
N LYS A 18 -4.61 0.40 -2.51
CA LYS A 18 -6.04 0.57 -2.76
C LYS A 18 -6.87 -0.33 -1.88
N HIS A 19 -6.46 -1.58 -1.71
CA HIS A 19 -7.16 -2.52 -0.82
C HIS A 19 -7.13 -2.05 0.63
N VAL A 20 -5.98 -1.55 1.07
CA VAL A 20 -5.85 -1.05 2.44
C VAL A 20 -6.77 0.17 2.65
N LEU A 21 -6.83 1.07 1.68
CA LEU A 21 -7.71 2.24 1.76
C LEU A 21 -9.18 1.83 1.82
N ASN A 22 -9.57 0.84 1.02
CA ASN A 22 -10.95 0.32 1.06
C ASN A 22 -11.26 -0.29 2.43
N ASP A 23 -10.32 -1.04 2.97
CA ASP A 23 -10.49 -1.64 4.30
C ASP A 23 -10.60 -0.57 5.38
N LEU A 24 -9.84 0.52 5.25
CA LEU A 24 -9.92 1.63 6.20
C LEU A 24 -11.30 2.28 6.20
N GLU A 25 -11.91 2.40 5.04
CA GLU A 25 -13.24 3.00 4.93
C GLU A 25 -14.30 2.19 5.67
N THR A 26 -14.15 0.87 5.70
CA THR A 26 -15.13 -0.02 6.31
C THR A 26 -14.74 -0.46 7.72
N ALA A 27 -13.50 -0.21 8.14
CA ALA A 27 -13.03 -0.63 9.45
C ALA A 27 -13.70 0.16 10.56
N THR A 28 -14.19 -0.55 11.56
CA THR A 28 -14.82 0.05 12.73
C THR A 28 -13.97 -0.09 13.99
N ASN A 29 -13.03 -1.05 13.99
CA ASN A 29 -12.18 -1.33 15.13
C ASN A 29 -10.97 -0.40 15.09
N PRO A 30 -10.72 0.42 16.16
CA PRO A 30 -9.59 1.35 16.18
C PRO A 30 -8.23 0.67 16.04
N ASN A 31 -8.06 -0.52 16.65
CA ASN A 31 -6.79 -1.24 16.54
C ASN A 31 -6.55 -1.72 15.11
N HIS A 32 -7.62 -2.18 14.46
CA HIS A 32 -7.52 -2.61 13.07
C HIS A 32 -7.18 -1.43 12.16
N LYS A 33 -7.77 -0.26 12.42
CA LYS A 33 -7.46 0.95 11.67
C LYS A 33 -5.99 1.33 11.80
N LYS A 34 -5.44 1.24 12.99
CA LYS A 34 -4.01 1.53 13.21
C LYS A 34 -3.12 0.60 12.41
N THR A 35 -3.46 -0.68 12.37
CA THR A 35 -2.72 -1.66 11.60
C THR A 35 -2.76 -1.33 10.12
N LEU A 36 -3.94 -0.96 9.61
CA LEU A 36 -4.11 -0.59 8.21
C LEU A 36 -3.34 0.69 7.87
N GLU A 37 -3.36 1.66 8.77
CA GLU A 37 -2.61 2.90 8.56
C GLU A 37 -1.10 2.64 8.52
N ALA A 38 -0.61 1.75 9.39
CA ALA A 38 0.79 1.38 9.39
C ALA A 38 1.17 0.66 8.09
N ALA A 39 0.29 -0.21 7.61
CA ALA A 39 0.49 -0.90 6.33
C ALA A 39 0.54 0.10 5.18
N LEU A 40 -0.35 1.10 5.21
CA LEU A 40 -0.39 2.13 4.18
C LEU A 40 0.92 2.94 4.14
N ALA A 41 1.42 3.33 5.31
CA ALA A 41 2.67 4.05 5.42
C ALA A 41 3.83 3.22 4.86
N HIS A 42 3.84 1.92 5.15
CA HIS A 42 4.86 1.02 4.64
C HIS A 42 4.81 0.94 3.11
N LEU A 43 3.61 0.83 2.56
CA LEU A 43 3.43 0.78 1.10
C LEU A 43 3.88 2.08 0.45
N ASP A 44 3.60 3.22 1.06
CA ASP A 44 4.04 4.52 0.55
C ASP A 44 5.57 4.61 0.53
N GLN A 45 6.23 4.09 1.57
CA GLN A 45 7.69 4.04 1.61
C GLN A 45 8.25 3.17 0.48
N GLN A 46 7.61 2.05 0.20
CA GLN A 46 8.04 1.18 -0.88
C GLN A 46 7.90 1.87 -2.23
N LEU A 47 6.84 2.64 -2.44
CA LEU A 47 6.67 3.41 -3.67
C LEU A 47 7.77 4.45 -3.83
N GLN A 48 8.15 5.12 -2.75
CA GLN A 48 9.23 6.11 -2.80
C GLN A 48 10.55 5.47 -3.20
N LYS A 49 10.81 4.26 -2.74
CA LYS A 49 12.05 3.55 -3.07
C LYS A 49 12.13 3.15 -4.53
N LEU A 50 10.98 2.97 -5.18
CA LEU A 50 10.95 2.60 -6.58
C LEU A 50 11.19 3.78 -7.50
N ASP A 51 10.94 4.97 -7.05
CA ASP A 51 11.22 6.19 -7.80
C ASP A 51 12.69 6.57 -7.62
#